data_bb320950102455575664adad3ccdbba9
#
_entry.id   bb320950102455575664adad3ccdbba9
#
_cell.length_a   1.000
_cell.length_b   1.000
_cell.length_c   1.000
_cell.angle_alpha   90.00
_cell.angle_beta   90.00
_cell.angle_gamma   90.00
#
_symmetry.space_group_name_H-M   'P 1'
#
loop_
_entity.id
_entity.type
_entity.pdbx_description
1 polymer ?
#
loop_
_entity_poly.entity_id
_entity_poly.type
_entity_poly.pdbx_seq_one_letter_code
_entity_poly.pdbx_strand_id
1 'polypeptide(L)'
;MKYILLLLVIILAIAIGVLLFRHYNSSATVSSKSGGCVDIAASPDYLSSGNAQDAIAAINNARQIEHLPSLRLPANFYQLNPAQQQFLLVNFERTARGLRSLSMDPNLAQMARGYSKQLLNLHFFAHTSPISGTFSDRMNGNLAIANHYSQAAENLAGNPVPGIGSMYEYMYDDSAEACGHRLNILDPVLTLVGINWLQGGIYGSISAQEFLTSASWNPYHGITPDIIAPQVSISVNTPAAGSKILQCQALVQGTMGIERITWFLDSLSNPLHTGASLMLDTRRLSPGKHTLLVYVVDGEENYESASYIIVN
;
A
#
# COMPACT_ATOMS: atom_id res chain seq x y z
N MET A 1 43.28 -29.30 3.51
CA MET A 1 43.42 -27.91 4.04
C MET A 1 42.69 -26.85 3.22
N LYS A 2 42.82 -26.81 1.88
CA LYS A 2 42.12 -25.74 1.04
C LYS A 2 40.59 -25.71 1.18
N TYR A 3 39.93 -26.86 1.29
CA TYR A 3 38.45 -26.92 1.40
C TYR A 3 37.95 -26.54 2.80
N ILE A 4 38.70 -26.74 3.85
CA ILE A 4 38.37 -26.33 5.21
C ILE A 4 38.44 -24.81 5.33
N LEU A 5 39.43 -24.17 4.69
CA LEU A 5 39.59 -22.72 4.67
C LEU A 5 38.42 -22.05 3.89
N LEU A 6 38.00 -22.64 2.77
CA LEU A 6 36.88 -22.17 1.97
C LEU A 6 35.55 -22.24 2.76
N LEU A 7 35.33 -23.35 3.47
CA LEU A 7 34.12 -23.52 4.30
C LEU A 7 34.06 -22.51 5.46
N LEU A 8 35.20 -22.23 6.10
CA LEU A 8 35.29 -21.22 7.16
C LEU A 8 35.03 -19.81 6.65
N VAL A 9 35.47 -19.47 5.44
CA VAL A 9 35.20 -18.16 4.81
C VAL A 9 33.72 -17.99 4.48
N ILE A 10 33.05 -19.03 3.98
CA ILE A 10 31.62 -19.02 3.66
C ILE A 10 30.80 -18.90 4.95
N ILE A 11 31.14 -19.62 6.02
CA ILE A 11 30.44 -19.54 7.31
C ILE A 11 30.62 -18.15 7.93
N LEU A 12 31.80 -17.55 7.81
CA LEU A 12 32.09 -16.21 8.31
C LEU A 12 31.30 -15.16 7.51
N ALA A 13 31.19 -15.29 6.18
CA ALA A 13 30.43 -14.40 5.33
C ALA A 13 28.90 -14.47 5.63
N ILE A 14 28.38 -15.68 5.88
CA ILE A 14 26.98 -15.87 6.28
C ILE A 14 26.74 -15.28 7.69
N ALA A 15 27.66 -15.49 8.63
CA ALA A 15 27.54 -14.93 9.98
C ALA A 15 27.59 -13.39 9.98
N ILE A 16 28.45 -12.78 9.15
CA ILE A 16 28.54 -11.33 8.97
C ILE A 16 27.26 -10.82 8.28
N GLY A 17 26.75 -11.51 7.26
CA GLY A 17 25.49 -11.18 6.59
C GLY A 17 24.29 -11.22 7.54
N VAL A 18 24.19 -12.23 8.41
CA VAL A 18 23.15 -12.35 9.44
C VAL A 18 23.30 -11.30 10.53
N LEU A 19 24.52 -10.95 10.92
CA LEU A 19 24.79 -9.87 11.89
C LEU A 19 24.45 -8.49 11.31
N LEU A 20 24.78 -8.24 10.05
CA LEU A 20 24.41 -7.00 9.35
C LEU A 20 22.90 -6.92 9.14
N PHE A 21 22.23 -8.04 8.81
CA PHE A 21 20.77 -8.09 8.68
C PHE A 21 20.06 -7.89 10.03
N ARG A 22 20.61 -8.43 11.13
CA ARG A 22 20.11 -8.18 12.49
C ARG A 22 20.40 -6.76 12.97
N HIS A 23 21.50 -6.14 12.56
CA HIS A 23 21.79 -4.74 12.88
C HIS A 23 20.93 -3.77 12.06
N TYR A 24 20.53 -4.17 10.84
CA TYR A 24 19.62 -3.38 10.00
C TYR A 24 18.16 -3.43 10.49
N ASN A 25 17.76 -4.52 11.16
CA ASN A 25 16.47 -4.66 11.86
C ASN A 25 16.51 -4.21 13.32
N SER A 26 17.60 -3.59 13.76
CA SER A 26 17.65 -2.94 15.06
C SER A 26 16.79 -1.68 14.99
N SER A 27 15.55 -1.79 15.44
CA SER A 27 14.64 -0.68 15.71
C SER A 27 15.44 0.42 16.39
N ALA A 28 15.62 1.54 15.71
CA ALA A 28 16.10 2.74 16.35
C ALA A 28 15.17 2.97 17.55
N THR A 29 15.71 2.92 18.76
CA THR A 29 15.00 3.30 19.97
C THR A 29 14.65 4.76 19.80
N VAL A 30 13.44 5.02 19.28
CA VAL A 30 12.87 6.35 19.22
C VAL A 30 12.79 6.82 20.67
N SER A 31 13.51 7.89 20.95
CA SER A 31 13.52 8.57 22.25
C SER A 31 12.10 8.73 22.79
N SER A 32 11.90 8.47 24.05
CA SER A 32 10.68 8.33 24.83
C SER A 32 9.63 9.48 24.81
N LYS A 33 9.65 10.34 23.80
CA LYS A 33 8.55 11.28 23.51
C LYS A 33 7.52 10.72 22.50
N SER A 34 7.80 9.64 21.81
CA SER A 34 6.81 8.84 21.11
C SER A 34 6.25 7.85 22.14
N GLY A 35 5.25 8.28 22.92
CA GLY A 35 4.57 7.43 23.88
C GLY A 35 4.26 6.06 23.25
N GLY A 36 4.40 4.99 24.03
CA GLY A 36 4.09 3.64 23.57
C GLY A 36 2.70 3.55 22.98
N CYS A 37 2.36 2.41 22.43
CA CYS A 37 1.04 2.11 21.89
C CYS A 37 -0.02 2.40 22.97
N VAL A 38 -0.79 3.44 22.83
CA VAL A 38 -1.81 3.85 23.78
C VAL A 38 -3.07 4.18 23.00
N ASP A 39 -4.09 3.34 23.18
CA ASP A 39 -5.42 3.71 22.74
C ASP A 39 -5.95 4.80 23.70
N ILE A 40 -6.32 5.90 23.12
CA ILE A 40 -6.92 7.01 23.84
C ILE A 40 -8.34 7.15 23.37
N ALA A 41 -9.28 6.77 24.23
CA ALA A 41 -10.71 6.87 23.94
C ALA A 41 -11.08 8.30 23.50
N ALA A 42 -11.75 8.40 22.37
CA ALA A 42 -12.26 9.67 21.86
C ALA A 42 -13.32 10.25 22.82
N SER A 43 -13.24 11.57 23.05
CA SER A 43 -14.30 12.30 23.75
C SER A 43 -14.42 13.70 23.10
N PRO A 44 -15.54 14.01 22.42
CA PRO A 44 -16.69 13.14 22.16
C PRO A 44 -16.36 11.95 21.26
N ASP A 45 -17.19 10.91 21.32
CA ASP A 45 -17.10 9.76 20.38
C ASP A 45 -17.55 10.20 18.98
N TYR A 46 -16.59 10.51 18.12
CA TYR A 46 -16.85 10.99 16.77
C TYR A 46 -17.41 9.89 15.84
N LEU A 47 -17.18 8.60 16.14
CA LEU A 47 -17.70 7.49 15.32
C LEU A 47 -19.23 7.47 15.35
N SER A 48 -19.85 7.80 16.48
CA SER A 48 -21.32 7.90 16.58
C SER A 48 -21.87 9.21 16.03
N SER A 49 -21.13 10.32 16.11
CA SER A 49 -21.55 11.62 15.61
C SER A 49 -21.37 11.78 14.10
N GLY A 50 -20.35 11.14 13.52
CA GLY A 50 -20.00 11.23 12.11
C GLY A 50 -19.53 12.61 11.66
N ASN A 51 -19.17 13.54 12.57
CA ASN A 51 -18.83 14.90 12.21
C ASN A 51 -17.34 15.22 12.43
N ALA A 52 -16.83 16.07 11.55
CA ALA A 52 -15.42 16.43 11.49
C ALA A 52 -14.95 17.23 12.72
N GLN A 53 -15.83 18.05 13.31
CA GLN A 53 -15.51 18.85 14.49
C GLN A 53 -15.30 17.95 15.72
N ASP A 54 -16.13 16.93 15.89
CA ASP A 54 -15.99 15.96 16.98
C ASP A 54 -14.73 15.11 16.78
N ALA A 55 -14.39 14.74 15.54
CA ALA A 55 -13.13 14.05 15.25
C ALA A 55 -11.89 14.90 15.61
N ILE A 56 -11.91 16.19 15.32
CA ILE A 56 -10.85 17.13 15.76
C ILE A 56 -10.84 17.29 17.27
N ALA A 57 -12.00 17.33 17.92
CA ALA A 57 -12.09 17.38 19.38
C ALA A 57 -11.49 16.12 20.03
N ALA A 58 -11.75 14.94 19.45
CA ALA A 58 -11.17 13.67 19.88
C ALA A 58 -9.64 13.67 19.75
N ILE A 59 -9.10 14.11 18.61
CA ILE A 59 -7.65 14.27 18.41
C ILE A 59 -7.07 15.25 19.44
N ASN A 60 -7.69 16.38 19.68
CA ASN A 60 -7.22 17.37 20.66
C ASN A 60 -7.26 16.84 22.09
N ASN A 61 -8.28 16.05 22.45
CA ASN A 61 -8.36 15.37 23.73
C ASN A 61 -7.18 14.40 23.91
N ALA A 62 -6.92 13.57 22.92
CA ALA A 62 -5.80 12.64 22.92
C ALA A 62 -4.45 13.37 23.02
N ARG A 63 -4.27 14.45 22.26
CA ARG A 63 -3.07 15.31 22.33
C ARG A 63 -2.87 15.92 23.72
N GLN A 64 -3.94 16.36 24.37
CA GLN A 64 -3.88 16.91 25.72
C GLN A 64 -3.41 15.85 26.73
N ILE A 65 -3.89 14.62 26.60
CA ILE A 65 -3.43 13.49 27.45
C ILE A 65 -1.93 13.23 27.25
N GLU A 66 -1.42 13.41 26.03
CA GLU A 66 0.01 13.34 25.72
C GLU A 66 0.78 14.64 26.04
N HIS A 67 0.18 15.60 26.69
CA HIS A 67 0.77 16.91 27.02
C HIS A 67 1.20 17.71 25.79
N LEU A 68 0.52 17.52 24.66
CA LEU A 68 0.73 18.29 23.44
C LEU A 68 -0.28 19.44 23.31
N PRO A 69 0.08 20.54 22.64
CA PRO A 69 -0.87 21.63 22.39
C PRO A 69 -1.97 21.18 21.43
N SER A 70 -3.16 21.73 21.57
CA SER A 70 -4.24 21.54 20.61
C SER A 70 -3.84 21.96 19.20
N LEU A 71 -4.47 21.31 18.20
CA LEU A 71 -4.25 21.62 16.78
C LEU A 71 -4.61 23.08 16.47
N ARG A 72 -3.75 23.76 15.73
CA ARG A 72 -4.01 25.08 15.16
C ARG A 72 -4.31 24.94 13.68
N LEU A 73 -5.57 24.68 13.37
CA LEU A 73 -6.01 24.43 12.02
C LEU A 73 -6.06 25.75 11.21
N PRO A 74 -5.66 25.75 9.93
CA PRO A 74 -5.86 26.90 9.04
C PRO A 74 -7.36 27.16 8.84
N ALA A 75 -7.72 28.42 8.57
CA ALA A 75 -9.13 28.84 8.47
C ALA A 75 -9.91 28.05 7.39
N ASN A 76 -9.24 27.60 6.34
CA ASN A 76 -9.83 26.82 5.25
C ASN A 76 -9.74 25.30 5.44
N PHE A 77 -9.33 24.79 6.60
CA PHE A 77 -9.09 23.37 6.83
C PHE A 77 -10.26 22.48 6.44
N TYR A 78 -11.48 22.84 6.83
CA TYR A 78 -12.68 22.06 6.53
C TYR A 78 -13.14 22.16 5.05
N GLN A 79 -12.49 23.01 4.26
CA GLN A 79 -12.73 23.15 2.82
C GLN A 79 -11.73 22.32 2.00
N LEU A 80 -10.68 21.81 2.63
CA LEU A 80 -9.70 20.94 2.00
C LEU A 80 -10.32 19.57 1.75
N ASN A 81 -9.83 18.88 0.70
CA ASN A 81 -10.20 17.49 0.49
C ASN A 81 -9.61 16.58 1.58
N PRO A 82 -10.17 15.37 1.81
CA PRO A 82 -9.75 14.49 2.90
C PRO A 82 -8.25 14.14 2.90
N ALA A 83 -7.62 13.97 1.74
CA ALA A 83 -6.19 13.69 1.66
C ALA A 83 -5.33 14.89 2.09
N GLN A 84 -5.75 16.11 1.71
CA GLN A 84 -5.10 17.34 2.16
C GLN A 84 -5.26 17.57 3.67
N GLN A 85 -6.44 17.26 4.22
CA GLN A 85 -6.67 17.31 5.68
C GLN A 85 -5.73 16.34 6.40
N GLN A 86 -5.62 15.10 5.94
CA GLN A 86 -4.69 14.11 6.51
C GLN A 86 -3.24 14.57 6.43
N PHE A 87 -2.81 15.11 5.30
CA PHE A 87 -1.44 15.60 5.13
C PHE A 87 -1.08 16.69 6.15
N LEU A 88 -1.98 17.63 6.40
CA LEU A 88 -1.78 18.65 7.43
C LEU A 88 -1.73 18.03 8.83
N LEU A 89 -2.65 17.11 9.13
CA LEU A 89 -2.70 16.45 10.45
C LEU A 89 -1.45 15.60 10.70
N VAL A 90 -0.99 14.81 9.72
CA VAL A 90 0.27 14.06 9.80
C VAL A 90 1.42 14.99 10.19
N ASN A 91 1.55 16.15 9.52
CA ASN A 91 2.62 17.09 9.77
C ASN A 91 2.46 17.83 11.12
N PHE A 92 1.24 18.09 11.57
CA PHE A 92 0.99 18.61 12.92
C PHE A 92 1.39 17.60 14.00
N GLU A 93 1.09 16.32 13.82
CA GLU A 93 1.50 15.27 14.76
C GLU A 93 3.01 15.11 14.82
N ARG A 94 3.68 15.14 13.68
CA ARG A 94 5.14 15.06 13.59
C ARG A 94 5.82 16.28 14.23
N THR A 95 5.46 17.48 13.81
CA THR A 95 6.12 18.71 14.27
C THR A 95 5.87 19.01 15.75
N ALA A 96 4.69 18.66 16.29
CA ALA A 96 4.42 18.79 17.72
C ALA A 96 5.34 17.89 18.58
N ARG A 97 5.91 16.83 17.99
CA ARG A 97 6.88 15.93 18.64
C ARG A 97 8.33 16.20 18.24
N GLY A 98 8.60 17.32 17.55
CA GLY A 98 9.93 17.76 17.15
C GLY A 98 10.50 17.02 15.91
N LEU A 99 9.64 16.31 15.17
CA LEU A 99 10.02 15.66 13.94
C LEU A 99 9.91 16.60 12.74
N ARG A 100 10.67 16.33 11.68
CA ARG A 100 10.54 17.06 10.43
C ARG A 100 9.21 16.74 9.75
N SER A 101 8.62 17.75 9.10
CA SER A 101 7.46 17.53 8.20
C SER A 101 7.83 16.62 7.04
N LEU A 102 6.87 15.80 6.63
CA LEU A 102 6.94 15.09 5.35
C LEU A 102 6.58 16.02 4.19
N SER A 103 7.11 15.74 3.02
CA SER A 103 6.67 16.36 1.77
C SER A 103 5.67 15.45 1.05
N MET A 104 4.64 16.04 0.45
CA MET A 104 3.71 15.29 -0.39
C MET A 104 4.41 14.92 -1.71
N ASP A 105 4.35 13.66 -2.08
CA ASP A 105 4.88 13.17 -3.36
C ASP A 105 3.74 12.74 -4.28
N PRO A 106 3.65 13.27 -5.52
CA PRO A 106 2.57 12.97 -6.44
C PRO A 106 2.54 11.51 -6.91
N ASN A 107 3.70 10.87 -7.07
CA ASN A 107 3.80 9.48 -7.48
C ASN A 107 3.28 8.54 -6.36
N LEU A 108 3.72 8.75 -5.12
CA LEU A 108 3.19 8.01 -3.97
C LEU A 108 1.68 8.25 -3.77
N ALA A 109 1.21 9.48 -4.02
CA ALA A 109 -0.22 9.78 -3.93
C ALA A 109 -1.03 9.06 -5.02
N GLN A 110 -0.45 8.89 -6.22
CA GLN A 110 -1.07 8.10 -7.29
C GLN A 110 -1.08 6.60 -6.95
N MET A 111 0.01 6.05 -6.42
CA MET A 111 0.05 4.67 -5.94
C MET A 111 -1.00 4.43 -4.85
N ALA A 112 -1.07 5.28 -3.83
CA ALA A 112 -2.10 5.23 -2.79
C ALA A 112 -3.53 5.27 -3.38
N ARG A 113 -3.74 6.07 -4.44
CA ARG A 113 -5.01 6.14 -5.15
C ARG A 113 -5.33 4.86 -5.91
N GLY A 114 -4.38 4.33 -6.66
CA GLY A 114 -4.52 3.09 -7.40
C GLY A 114 -4.86 1.93 -6.47
N TYR A 115 -4.11 1.83 -5.36
CA TYR A 115 -4.34 0.80 -4.35
C TYR A 115 -5.70 0.96 -3.65
N SER A 116 -6.08 2.17 -3.26
CA SER A 116 -7.42 2.42 -2.70
C SER A 116 -8.55 2.00 -3.65
N LYS A 117 -8.38 2.19 -4.98
CA LYS A 117 -9.35 1.70 -5.97
C LYS A 117 -9.40 0.17 -6.03
N GLN A 118 -8.25 -0.52 -5.88
CA GLN A 118 -8.24 -1.99 -5.80
C GLN A 118 -9.01 -2.46 -4.56
N LEU A 119 -8.74 -1.90 -3.38
CA LEU A 119 -9.47 -2.19 -2.14
C LEU A 119 -10.98 -1.99 -2.31
N LEU A 120 -11.38 -0.87 -2.93
CA LEU A 120 -12.78 -0.53 -3.16
C LEU A 120 -13.46 -1.49 -4.16
N ASN A 121 -12.87 -1.67 -5.33
CA ASN A 121 -13.52 -2.32 -6.47
C ASN A 121 -13.43 -3.85 -6.40
N LEU A 122 -12.39 -4.39 -5.75
CA LEU A 122 -12.21 -5.84 -5.59
C LEU A 122 -12.74 -6.33 -4.22
N HIS A 123 -13.34 -5.42 -3.42
CA HIS A 123 -14.02 -5.73 -2.15
C HIS A 123 -13.14 -6.48 -1.13
N PHE A 124 -11.92 -6.02 -0.93
CA PHE A 124 -11.02 -6.52 0.12
C PHE A 124 -10.44 -5.37 0.93
N PHE A 125 -9.84 -5.68 2.11
CA PHE A 125 -9.11 -4.71 2.92
C PHE A 125 -7.91 -5.40 3.57
N ALA A 126 -6.75 -5.22 2.99
CA ALA A 126 -5.49 -5.83 3.41
C ALA A 126 -4.31 -5.10 2.78
N HIS A 127 -3.09 -5.29 3.29
CA HIS A 127 -1.83 -4.81 2.70
C HIS A 127 -1.37 -5.63 1.50
N THR A 128 -1.99 -6.78 1.24
CA THR A 128 -1.69 -7.65 0.10
C THR A 128 -2.87 -7.68 -0.85
N SER A 129 -2.65 -7.25 -2.08
CA SER A 129 -3.64 -7.27 -3.15
C SER A 129 -3.65 -8.63 -3.87
N PRO A 130 -4.82 -9.15 -4.26
CA PRO A 130 -4.87 -10.32 -5.13
C PRO A 130 -4.26 -10.09 -6.51
N ILE A 131 -4.20 -8.85 -7.00
CA ILE A 131 -3.75 -8.52 -8.36
C ILE A 131 -2.36 -7.84 -8.39
N SER A 132 -1.98 -7.02 -7.38
CA SER A 132 -0.67 -6.33 -7.33
C SER A 132 0.28 -6.86 -6.25
N GLY A 133 -0.15 -7.82 -5.43
CA GLY A 133 0.72 -8.47 -4.44
C GLY A 133 0.90 -7.67 -3.16
N THR A 134 2.05 -7.85 -2.52
CA THR A 134 2.42 -7.20 -1.25
C THR A 134 2.76 -5.72 -1.46
N PHE A 135 2.81 -4.94 -0.38
CA PHE A 135 3.31 -3.56 -0.43
C PHE A 135 4.72 -3.47 -1.06
N SER A 136 5.61 -4.40 -0.71
CA SER A 136 6.95 -4.45 -1.31
C SER A 136 6.91 -4.75 -2.82
N ASP A 137 5.99 -5.60 -3.27
CA ASP A 137 5.80 -5.84 -4.71
C ASP A 137 5.42 -4.55 -5.44
N ARG A 138 4.48 -3.79 -4.87
CA ARG A 138 4.02 -2.51 -5.43
C ARG A 138 5.12 -1.46 -5.50
N MET A 139 5.89 -1.29 -4.41
CA MET A 139 7.03 -0.35 -4.37
C MET A 139 8.10 -0.71 -5.40
N ASN A 140 8.36 -2.00 -5.60
CA ASN A 140 9.34 -2.48 -6.58
C ASN A 140 8.80 -2.54 -8.02
N GLY A 141 7.49 -2.56 -8.19
CA GLY A 141 6.83 -2.48 -9.49
C GLY A 141 6.82 -1.06 -10.07
N ASN A 142 6.87 -0.03 -9.23
CA ASN A 142 7.00 1.36 -9.68
C ASN A 142 8.44 1.65 -10.10
N LEU A 143 8.66 1.83 -11.41
CA LEU A 143 10.00 1.97 -11.99
C LEU A 143 10.74 3.22 -11.49
N ALA A 144 10.05 4.26 -11.04
CA ALA A 144 10.68 5.46 -10.48
C ALA A 144 11.14 5.24 -9.03
N ILE A 145 10.50 4.33 -8.30
CA ILE A 145 10.76 4.03 -6.88
C ILE A 145 11.72 2.85 -6.72
N ALA A 146 11.56 1.81 -7.54
CA ALA A 146 12.34 0.57 -7.47
C ALA A 146 13.85 0.86 -7.40
N ASN A 147 14.51 0.36 -6.36
CA ASN A 147 15.93 0.60 -6.06
C ASN A 147 16.34 2.06 -5.74
N HIS A 148 15.37 2.98 -5.58
CA HIS A 148 15.60 4.38 -5.25
C HIS A 148 15.20 4.78 -3.83
N TYR A 149 14.74 3.83 -3.02
CA TYR A 149 14.35 4.07 -1.64
C TYR A 149 15.17 3.23 -0.66
N SER A 150 15.34 3.74 0.56
CA SER A 150 15.97 3.03 1.67
C SER A 150 14.97 2.49 2.68
N GLN A 151 13.81 3.13 2.77
CA GLN A 151 12.71 2.72 3.65
C GLN A 151 11.38 3.14 3.02
N ALA A 152 10.37 2.31 3.21
CA ALA A 152 9.00 2.60 2.84
C ALA A 152 8.02 1.99 3.86
N ALA A 153 6.82 2.55 3.95
CA ALA A 153 5.76 2.06 4.82
C ALA A 153 4.38 2.39 4.23
N GLU A 154 3.38 1.63 4.63
CA GLU A 154 1.99 1.83 4.22
C GLU A 154 1.08 1.87 5.45
N ASN A 155 0.12 2.79 5.46
CA ASN A 155 -0.99 2.81 6.39
C ASN A 155 -2.30 2.67 5.63
N LEU A 156 -3.21 1.84 6.14
CA LEU A 156 -4.56 1.68 5.62
C LEU A 156 -5.57 1.89 6.75
N ALA A 157 -6.62 2.67 6.50
CA ALA A 157 -7.75 2.80 7.41
C ALA A 157 -9.07 2.84 6.65
N GLY A 158 -10.13 2.43 7.33
CA GLY A 158 -11.49 2.57 6.88
C GLY A 158 -12.32 3.29 7.95
N ASN A 159 -12.80 4.50 7.66
CA ASN A 159 -13.51 5.30 8.66
C ASN A 159 -14.60 6.17 8.00
N PRO A 160 -15.80 6.25 8.59
CA PRO A 160 -16.89 7.05 8.02
C PRO A 160 -16.66 8.56 8.08
N VAL A 161 -15.74 9.05 8.93
CA VAL A 161 -15.40 10.49 9.00
C VAL A 161 -14.26 10.79 8.03
N PRO A 162 -14.53 11.48 6.91
CA PRO A 162 -13.54 11.71 5.86
C PRO A 162 -12.24 12.34 6.37
N GLY A 163 -11.11 11.70 6.05
CA GLY A 163 -9.77 12.20 6.33
C GLY A 163 -9.39 12.28 7.81
N ILE A 164 -10.16 12.98 8.61
CA ILE A 164 -9.84 13.28 10.01
C ILE A 164 -10.01 12.02 10.87
N GLY A 165 -11.07 11.24 10.65
CA GLY A 165 -11.30 10.00 11.40
C GLY A 165 -10.19 8.98 11.21
N SER A 166 -9.70 8.80 9.98
CA SER A 166 -8.54 7.94 9.72
C SER A 166 -7.30 8.40 10.46
N MET A 167 -7.10 9.72 10.62
CA MET A 167 -5.96 10.24 11.40
C MET A 167 -6.10 9.95 12.90
N TYR A 168 -7.32 9.96 13.45
CA TYR A 168 -7.53 9.52 14.82
C TYR A 168 -7.20 8.04 14.99
N GLU A 169 -7.68 7.18 14.10
CA GLU A 169 -7.37 5.75 14.09
C GLU A 169 -5.86 5.51 14.04
N TYR A 170 -5.18 6.07 13.06
CA TYR A 170 -3.74 5.89 12.90
C TYR A 170 -2.91 6.35 14.10
N MET A 171 -3.36 7.37 14.83
CA MET A 171 -2.55 7.98 15.89
C MET A 171 -2.96 7.58 17.30
N TYR A 172 -4.26 7.30 17.52
CA TYR A 172 -4.83 7.26 18.87
C TYR A 172 -5.76 6.06 19.13
N ASP A 173 -6.05 5.27 18.11
CA ASP A 173 -6.84 4.04 18.18
C ASP A 173 -6.16 2.94 17.33
N ASP A 174 -4.88 2.66 17.66
CA ASP A 174 -3.98 1.85 16.81
C ASP A 174 -3.39 0.64 17.57
N SER A 175 -3.89 0.30 18.75
CA SER A 175 -3.33 -0.81 19.55
C SER A 175 -3.60 -2.17 18.91
N ALA A 176 -4.72 -2.32 18.21
CA ALA A 176 -5.06 -3.53 17.49
C ALA A 176 -4.00 -3.89 16.41
N GLU A 177 -3.38 -2.87 15.83
CA GLU A 177 -2.30 -2.97 14.83
C GLU A 177 -0.89 -2.82 15.46
N ALA A 178 -0.78 -3.05 16.78
CA ALA A 178 0.46 -2.88 17.53
C ALA A 178 1.11 -1.48 17.32
N CYS A 179 0.29 -0.46 17.09
CA CYS A 179 0.67 0.92 16.76
C CYS A 179 1.49 1.07 15.47
N GLY A 180 1.35 0.16 14.53
CA GLY A 180 2.08 0.17 13.28
C GLY A 180 1.86 1.45 12.48
N HIS A 181 0.61 1.91 12.39
CA HIS A 181 0.28 3.14 11.67
C HIS A 181 0.89 4.39 12.34
N ARG A 182 0.78 4.50 13.66
CA ARG A 182 1.37 5.58 14.43
C ARG A 182 2.90 5.60 14.30
N LEU A 183 3.55 4.43 14.38
CA LEU A 183 4.99 4.30 14.21
C LEU A 183 5.44 4.77 12.83
N ASN A 184 4.72 4.43 11.77
CA ASN A 184 4.99 4.91 10.43
C ASN A 184 4.87 6.44 10.33
N ILE A 185 3.79 7.03 10.87
CA ILE A 185 3.60 8.49 10.87
C ILE A 185 4.72 9.20 11.63
N LEU A 186 5.18 8.63 12.75
CA LEU A 186 6.19 9.24 13.62
C LEU A 186 7.62 8.78 13.34
N ASP A 187 7.86 8.00 12.30
CA ASP A 187 9.20 7.56 11.94
C ASP A 187 10.06 8.76 11.49
N PRO A 188 11.17 9.07 12.22
CA PRO A 188 12.02 10.21 11.91
C PRO A 188 12.77 10.08 10.57
N VAL A 189 12.88 8.85 10.04
CA VAL A 189 13.62 8.55 8.80
C VAL A 189 12.76 8.84 7.56
N LEU A 190 11.44 8.67 7.64
CA LEU A 190 10.55 8.91 6.52
C LEU A 190 10.49 10.39 6.17
N THR A 191 10.54 10.72 4.86
CA THR A 191 10.65 12.08 4.35
C THR A 191 9.55 12.47 3.36
N LEU A 192 8.97 11.50 2.66
CA LEU A 192 7.92 11.68 1.66
C LEU A 192 6.67 10.92 2.07
N VAL A 193 5.51 11.41 1.63
CA VAL A 193 4.23 10.74 1.80
C VAL A 193 3.33 10.97 0.58
N GLY A 194 2.62 9.94 0.15
CA GLY A 194 1.47 10.03 -0.74
C GLY A 194 0.21 9.64 0.02
N ILE A 195 -0.87 10.39 -0.12
CA ILE A 195 -2.12 10.14 0.61
C ILE A 195 -3.28 10.12 -0.38
N ASN A 196 -4.13 9.10 -0.25
CA ASN A 196 -5.42 9.07 -0.93
C ASN A 196 -6.54 8.72 0.04
N TRP A 197 -7.73 9.19 -0.27
CA TRP A 197 -8.97 8.85 0.42
C TRP A 197 -10.09 8.66 -0.62
N LEU A 198 -10.86 7.59 -0.48
CA LEU A 198 -12.05 7.30 -1.29
C LEU A 198 -13.24 7.01 -0.39
N GLN A 199 -14.41 7.48 -0.78
CA GLN A 199 -15.66 7.08 -0.15
C GLN A 199 -16.08 5.69 -0.64
N GLY A 200 -16.57 4.85 0.28
CA GLY A 200 -17.05 3.51 0.01
C GLY A 200 -16.20 2.43 0.66
N GLY A 201 -16.35 1.19 0.18
CA GLY A 201 -15.71 0.03 0.78
C GLY A 201 -16.45 -0.49 2.01
N ILE A 202 -15.88 -1.52 2.65
CA ILE A 202 -16.54 -2.25 3.74
C ILE A 202 -16.68 -1.45 5.04
N TYR A 203 -15.90 -0.38 5.18
CA TYR A 203 -15.89 0.50 6.37
C TYR A 203 -16.44 1.91 6.08
N GLY A 204 -17.07 2.13 4.91
CA GLY A 204 -17.63 3.42 4.51
C GLY A 204 -16.64 4.38 3.85
N SER A 205 -15.36 4.24 4.08
CA SER A 205 -14.28 4.89 3.33
C SER A 205 -13.01 4.06 3.31
N ILE A 206 -12.08 4.43 2.45
CA ILE A 206 -10.75 3.85 2.36
C ILE A 206 -9.75 5.00 2.38
N SER A 207 -8.81 4.94 3.30
CA SER A 207 -7.64 5.81 3.38
C SER A 207 -6.38 4.99 3.16
N ALA A 208 -5.49 5.45 2.31
CA ALA A 208 -4.15 4.89 2.14
C ALA A 208 -3.11 5.99 2.24
N GLN A 209 -2.04 5.71 2.98
CA GLN A 209 -0.85 6.56 3.10
C GLN A 209 0.37 5.72 2.73
N GLU A 210 1.09 6.15 1.72
CA GLU A 210 2.34 5.54 1.26
C GLU A 210 3.51 6.44 1.67
N PHE A 211 4.48 5.89 2.39
CA PHE A 211 5.63 6.64 2.89
C PHE A 211 6.93 6.15 2.26
N LEU A 212 7.88 7.07 2.10
CA LEU A 212 9.17 6.73 1.51
C LEU A 212 10.29 7.61 2.06
N THR A 213 11.49 7.02 2.14
CA THR A 213 12.76 7.72 2.27
C THR A 213 13.62 7.38 1.07
N SER A 214 14.06 8.43 0.36
CA SER A 214 14.98 8.29 -0.77
C SER A 214 16.30 7.64 -0.34
N ALA A 215 16.82 6.72 -1.15
CA ALA A 215 18.11 6.12 -0.92
C ALA A 215 19.24 7.12 -1.19
N SER A 216 20.25 7.17 -0.31
CA SER A 216 21.39 8.07 -0.50
C SER A 216 22.32 7.61 -1.63
N TRP A 217 22.38 6.31 -1.93
CA TRP A 217 23.24 5.73 -2.98
C TRP A 217 22.62 5.77 -4.37
N ASN A 218 21.31 5.92 -4.49
CA ASN A 218 20.55 6.02 -5.73
C ASN A 218 19.25 6.79 -5.46
N PRO A 219 19.32 8.14 -5.39
CA PRO A 219 18.20 8.94 -4.90
C PRO A 219 16.95 8.85 -5.80
N TYR A 220 15.79 8.80 -5.14
CA TYR A 220 14.51 9.02 -5.76
C TYR A 220 14.32 10.50 -6.07
N HIS A 221 13.95 10.83 -7.31
CA HIS A 221 13.79 12.21 -7.77
C HIS A 221 12.34 12.66 -7.94
N GLY A 222 11.38 11.77 -7.65
CA GLY A 222 9.99 12.02 -7.98
C GLY A 222 9.71 11.92 -9.48
N ILE A 223 8.48 11.71 -9.85
CA ILE A 223 8.01 11.78 -11.24
C ILE A 223 6.62 12.40 -11.27
N THR A 224 6.20 12.88 -12.44
CA THR A 224 4.79 13.13 -12.71
C THR A 224 4.11 11.79 -12.94
N PRO A 225 3.13 11.39 -12.12
CA PRO A 225 2.48 10.10 -12.24
C PRO A 225 1.62 10.01 -13.50
N ASP A 226 1.46 8.80 -14.03
CA ASP A 226 0.44 8.49 -15.02
C ASP A 226 -0.83 8.00 -14.30
N ILE A 227 -1.97 8.54 -14.68
CA ILE A 227 -3.28 8.15 -14.13
C ILE A 227 -4.10 7.29 -15.09
N ILE A 228 -3.52 6.92 -16.22
CA ILE A 228 -4.18 6.17 -17.29
C ILE A 228 -3.96 4.69 -17.04
N ALA A 229 -5.06 3.95 -16.90
CA ALA A 229 -4.98 2.50 -16.76
C ALA A 229 -4.44 1.82 -18.02
N PRO A 230 -3.68 0.72 -17.88
CA PRO A 230 -3.25 -0.06 -19.03
C PRO A 230 -4.46 -0.61 -19.79
N GLN A 231 -4.30 -0.84 -21.09
CA GLN A 231 -5.31 -1.57 -21.89
C GLN A 231 -4.95 -3.03 -21.95
N VAL A 232 -5.93 -3.91 -21.75
CA VAL A 232 -5.71 -5.35 -21.77
C VAL A 232 -6.75 -6.09 -22.60
N SER A 233 -6.32 -7.13 -23.33
CA SER A 233 -7.19 -8.09 -23.99
C SER A 233 -6.59 -9.50 -23.89
N ILE A 234 -7.43 -10.53 -24.09
CA ILE A 234 -7.01 -11.94 -24.06
C ILE A 234 -7.03 -12.49 -25.48
N SER A 235 -5.89 -13.04 -25.92
CA SER A 235 -5.82 -13.91 -27.10
C SER A 235 -5.78 -15.36 -26.64
N VAL A 236 -6.61 -16.21 -27.23
CA VAL A 236 -6.69 -17.64 -26.92
C VAL A 236 -6.51 -18.47 -28.20
N ASN A 237 -5.55 -19.35 -28.14
CA ASN A 237 -5.26 -20.30 -29.25
C ASN A 237 -5.27 -21.73 -28.73
N THR A 238 -5.63 -22.67 -29.64
CA THR A 238 -5.45 -24.12 -29.43
C THR A 238 -4.27 -24.58 -30.26
N PRO A 239 -3.23 -25.20 -29.67
CA PRO A 239 -2.01 -25.60 -30.39
C PRO A 239 -2.24 -26.60 -31.54
N ALA A 240 -3.28 -27.44 -31.41
CA ALA A 240 -3.66 -28.41 -32.42
C ALA A 240 -5.17 -28.66 -32.36
N ALA A 241 -5.74 -29.10 -33.50
CA ALA A 241 -7.14 -29.51 -33.56
C ALA A 241 -7.42 -30.61 -32.53
N GLY A 242 -8.46 -30.46 -31.72
CA GLY A 242 -8.81 -31.39 -30.64
C GLY A 242 -7.95 -31.29 -29.36
N SER A 243 -6.99 -30.37 -29.30
CA SER A 243 -6.23 -30.12 -28.07
C SER A 243 -7.16 -29.66 -26.94
N LYS A 244 -6.95 -30.19 -25.76
CA LYS A 244 -7.58 -29.76 -24.53
C LYS A 244 -6.72 -28.74 -23.76
N ILE A 245 -5.65 -28.22 -24.37
CA ILE A 245 -4.80 -27.19 -23.84
C ILE A 245 -5.09 -25.88 -24.56
N LEU A 246 -5.40 -24.84 -23.82
CA LEU A 246 -5.53 -23.46 -24.33
C LEU A 246 -4.22 -22.72 -24.06
N GLN A 247 -3.71 -22.06 -25.09
CA GLN A 247 -2.64 -21.08 -24.95
C GLN A 247 -3.27 -19.70 -24.85
N CYS A 248 -3.19 -19.09 -23.66
CA CYS A 248 -3.76 -17.78 -23.38
C CYS A 248 -2.63 -16.77 -23.30
N GLN A 249 -2.81 -15.63 -23.95
CA GLN A 249 -1.87 -14.53 -23.95
C GLN A 249 -2.60 -13.24 -23.54
N ALA A 250 -2.10 -12.54 -22.53
CA ALA A 250 -2.50 -11.18 -22.22
C ALA A 250 -1.79 -10.23 -23.20
N LEU A 251 -2.57 -9.51 -23.99
CA LEU A 251 -2.09 -8.45 -24.88
C LEU A 251 -2.29 -7.12 -24.14
N VAL A 252 -1.19 -6.46 -23.78
CA VAL A 252 -1.21 -5.29 -22.90
C VAL A 252 -0.57 -4.10 -23.60
N GLN A 253 -1.18 -2.92 -23.42
CA GLN A 253 -0.65 -1.63 -23.80
C GLN A 253 -0.72 -0.68 -22.61
N GLY A 254 0.37 0.01 -22.30
CA GLY A 254 0.46 0.96 -21.20
C GLY A 254 1.74 1.77 -21.29
N THR A 255 1.79 2.91 -20.60
CA THR A 255 2.88 3.90 -20.67
C THR A 255 3.87 3.78 -19.52
N MET A 256 3.44 3.33 -18.34
CA MET A 256 4.25 3.29 -17.11
C MET A 256 4.91 1.95 -16.83
N GLY A 257 4.99 1.08 -17.83
CA GLY A 257 5.43 -0.30 -17.65
C GLY A 257 4.33 -1.17 -17.05
N ILE A 258 4.58 -2.47 -17.00
CA ILE A 258 3.65 -3.43 -16.42
C ILE A 258 4.31 -4.03 -15.18
N GLU A 259 3.74 -3.75 -14.02
CA GLU A 259 4.19 -4.32 -12.76
C GLU A 259 3.84 -5.79 -12.68
N ARG A 260 2.55 -6.12 -12.91
CA ARG A 260 2.05 -7.48 -12.72
C ARG A 260 0.90 -7.82 -13.67
N ILE A 261 0.92 -9.07 -14.14
CA ILE A 261 -0.20 -9.69 -14.86
C ILE A 261 -0.61 -10.93 -14.08
N THR A 262 -1.87 -10.99 -13.64
CA THR A 262 -2.38 -12.09 -12.81
C THR A 262 -3.64 -12.70 -13.43
N TRP A 263 -3.64 -14.03 -13.56
CA TRP A 263 -4.75 -14.79 -14.10
C TRP A 263 -5.55 -15.46 -13.00
N PHE A 264 -6.86 -15.49 -13.18
CA PHE A 264 -7.81 -16.14 -12.30
C PHE A 264 -8.81 -16.98 -13.10
N LEU A 265 -9.40 -17.97 -12.44
CA LEU A 265 -10.47 -18.78 -13.00
C LEU A 265 -11.67 -18.74 -12.04
N ASP A 266 -12.81 -18.28 -12.56
CA ASP A 266 -14.11 -18.19 -11.89
C ASP A 266 -14.19 -17.26 -10.66
N SER A 267 -13.09 -17.00 -9.97
CA SER A 267 -13.06 -16.11 -8.81
C SER A 267 -11.68 -15.49 -8.58
N LEU A 268 -11.62 -14.40 -7.83
CA LEU A 268 -10.36 -13.73 -7.44
C LEU A 268 -9.71 -14.31 -6.18
N SER A 269 -10.28 -15.38 -5.61
CA SER A 269 -9.82 -15.91 -4.32
C SER A 269 -8.42 -16.53 -4.38
N ASN A 270 -8.06 -17.10 -5.52
CA ASN A 270 -6.75 -17.73 -5.71
C ASN A 270 -6.22 -17.42 -7.10
N PRO A 271 -5.05 -16.79 -7.21
CA PRO A 271 -4.38 -16.61 -8.49
C PRO A 271 -4.08 -17.97 -9.15
N LEU A 272 -4.45 -18.10 -10.42
CA LEU A 272 -4.14 -19.28 -11.21
C LEU A 272 -2.70 -19.25 -11.73
N HIS A 273 -2.24 -18.05 -12.14
CA HIS A 273 -0.94 -17.85 -12.74
C HIS A 273 -0.56 -16.37 -12.73
N THR A 274 0.74 -16.07 -12.77
CA THR A 274 1.28 -14.72 -12.99
C THR A 274 2.15 -14.71 -14.25
N GLY A 275 2.08 -13.63 -15.02
CA GLY A 275 2.81 -13.45 -16.27
C GLY A 275 1.91 -13.34 -17.50
N ALA A 276 2.48 -12.93 -18.63
CA ALA A 276 1.72 -12.60 -19.84
C ALA A 276 1.09 -13.82 -20.53
N SER A 277 1.64 -15.02 -20.33
CA SER A 277 1.22 -16.24 -21.01
C SER A 277 0.75 -17.30 -20.02
N LEU A 278 -0.36 -17.95 -20.31
CA LEU A 278 -0.93 -19.04 -19.51
C LEU A 278 -1.20 -20.25 -20.41
N MET A 279 -0.80 -21.45 -19.96
CA MET A 279 -1.21 -22.73 -20.54
C MET A 279 -2.30 -23.35 -19.65
N LEU A 280 -3.53 -23.44 -20.13
CA LEU A 280 -4.67 -23.96 -19.38
C LEU A 280 -5.12 -25.32 -19.93
N ASP A 281 -5.03 -26.35 -19.09
CA ASP A 281 -5.54 -27.69 -19.41
C ASP A 281 -7.02 -27.81 -19.05
N THR A 282 -7.90 -27.76 -20.05
CA THR A 282 -9.35 -27.80 -19.83
C THR A 282 -9.86 -29.14 -19.33
N ARG A 283 -9.10 -30.24 -19.42
CA ARG A 283 -9.47 -31.53 -18.82
C ARG A 283 -9.59 -31.46 -17.28
N ARG A 284 -8.98 -30.46 -16.68
CA ARG A 284 -9.02 -30.24 -15.23
C ARG A 284 -10.20 -29.39 -14.78
N LEU A 285 -10.95 -28.85 -15.73
CA LEU A 285 -12.14 -28.04 -15.46
C LEU A 285 -13.36 -28.96 -15.31
N SER A 286 -14.30 -28.57 -14.46
CA SER A 286 -15.62 -29.20 -14.40
C SER A 286 -16.38 -28.99 -15.74
N PRO A 287 -17.37 -29.82 -16.06
CA PRO A 287 -18.26 -29.50 -17.18
C PRO A 287 -19.01 -28.20 -16.96
N GLY A 288 -19.08 -27.33 -17.98
CA GLY A 288 -19.85 -26.11 -17.92
C GLY A 288 -19.11 -24.87 -18.41
N LYS A 289 -19.60 -23.72 -18.00
CA LYS A 289 -19.00 -22.42 -18.31
C LYS A 289 -18.02 -22.02 -17.22
N HIS A 290 -16.84 -21.59 -17.63
CA HIS A 290 -15.81 -21.02 -16.78
C HIS A 290 -15.43 -19.64 -17.28
N THR A 291 -15.09 -18.75 -16.39
CA THR A 291 -14.61 -17.42 -16.73
C THR A 291 -13.12 -17.33 -16.41
N LEU A 292 -12.31 -17.21 -17.46
CA LEU A 292 -10.90 -16.86 -17.32
C LEU A 292 -10.79 -15.35 -17.24
N LEU A 293 -10.15 -14.85 -16.21
CA LEU A 293 -9.93 -13.43 -15.96
C LEU A 293 -8.44 -13.13 -15.97
N VAL A 294 -8.03 -12.01 -16.55
CA VAL A 294 -6.69 -11.46 -16.38
C VAL A 294 -6.78 -10.05 -15.86
N TYR A 295 -6.00 -9.75 -14.84
CA TYR A 295 -5.77 -8.41 -14.33
C TYR A 295 -4.36 -7.98 -14.66
N VAL A 296 -4.22 -6.74 -15.09
CA VAL A 296 -2.94 -6.10 -15.39
C VAL A 296 -2.83 -4.85 -14.54
N VAL A 297 -1.72 -4.72 -13.83
CA VAL A 297 -1.41 -3.58 -12.98
C VAL A 297 -0.14 -2.94 -13.49
N ASP A 298 -0.11 -1.62 -13.59
CA ASP A 298 1.09 -0.83 -13.92
C ASP A 298 1.83 -0.36 -12.66
N GLY A 299 2.98 0.27 -12.85
CA GLY A 299 3.81 0.77 -11.75
C GLY A 299 3.18 1.91 -10.93
N GLU A 300 2.09 2.49 -11.39
CA GLU A 300 1.30 3.50 -10.65
C GLU A 300 0.04 2.92 -10.01
N GLU A 301 -0.03 1.60 -9.89
CA GLU A 301 -1.18 0.86 -9.34
C GLU A 301 -2.49 1.04 -10.14
N ASN A 302 -2.44 1.65 -11.34
CA ASN A 302 -3.58 1.64 -12.22
C ASN A 302 -3.77 0.22 -12.75
N TYR A 303 -5.00 -0.23 -12.86
CA TYR A 303 -5.28 -1.58 -13.32
C TYR A 303 -6.45 -1.64 -14.31
N GLU A 304 -6.43 -2.69 -15.13
CA GLU A 304 -7.51 -3.06 -16.02
C GLU A 304 -7.63 -4.58 -16.09
N SER A 305 -8.77 -5.06 -16.53
CA SER A 305 -9.05 -6.49 -16.64
C SER A 305 -9.68 -6.86 -17.96
N ALA A 306 -9.45 -8.11 -18.37
CA ALA A 306 -10.18 -8.71 -19.48
C ALA A 306 -10.67 -10.11 -19.07
N SER A 307 -11.73 -10.58 -19.73
CA SER A 307 -12.32 -11.88 -19.47
C SER A 307 -12.52 -12.68 -20.75
N TYR A 308 -12.47 -14.01 -20.61
CA TYR A 308 -12.75 -14.96 -21.69
C TYR A 308 -13.60 -16.12 -21.15
N ILE A 309 -14.67 -16.48 -21.86
CA ILE A 309 -15.55 -17.60 -21.48
C ILE A 309 -15.05 -18.89 -22.10
N ILE A 310 -14.78 -19.87 -21.26
CA ILE A 310 -14.44 -21.24 -21.64
C ILE A 310 -15.68 -22.10 -21.44
N VAL A 311 -16.03 -22.90 -22.44
CA VAL A 311 -17.08 -23.93 -22.34
C VAL A 311 -16.41 -25.28 -22.43
N ASN A 312 -16.46 -26.06 -21.33
CA ASN A 312 -15.85 -27.39 -21.25
C ASN A 312 -16.91 -28.49 -21.28
#